data_6810de3bcb0c836e45317cf70bc6b4c4
#
_entry.id   6810de3bcb0c836e45317cf70bc6b4c4
#
_cell.length_a   1.000
_cell.length_b   1.000
_cell.length_c   1.000
_cell.angle_alpha   90.00
_cell.angle_beta   90.00
_cell.angle_gamma   90.00
#
_symmetry.space_group_name_H-M   'P 1'
#
loop_
_entity.id
_entity.type
_entity.pdbx_description
1 polymer ?
#
loop_
_entity_poly.entity_id
_entity_poly.type
_entity_poly.pdbx_seq_one_letter_code
_entity_poly.pdbx_strand_id
1 'polypeptide(L)'
;MLKDNLIKLGFTQNQIKTYLALFELGQSKAGQLITKTKLHRNLVYTALEDLEKRGLVTKVLVNNVAQYNANDPESLISEIESKKSVAENAIKELSKIKKDEEREIQVLEGVEGIKRVRMQVADSIQSGENYFVLGVSGRATNPELERFWPKLNKMIDDKGGKVKVLVSGEDPDYLAKTLERDDRVDGKLMSLPIDSPMWFSIFRDVVNISIAGENPLTFKIKNQETAEVFKK
;
A
#
# COMPACT_ATOMS: atom_id res chain seq x y z
N MET A 1 10.15 -2.87 -24.31
CA MET A 1 10.23 -3.63 -23.04
C MET A 1 11.40 -3.20 -22.14
N LEU A 2 12.70 -3.37 -22.53
CA LEU A 2 13.82 -2.93 -21.66
C LEU A 2 13.83 -1.41 -21.39
N LYS A 3 13.73 -0.59 -22.45
CA LYS A 3 13.71 0.87 -22.34
C LYS A 3 12.55 1.37 -21.49
N ASP A 4 11.37 0.79 -21.62
CA ASP A 4 10.18 1.18 -20.84
C ASP A 4 10.37 0.87 -19.35
N ASN A 5 11.03 -0.24 -19.02
CA ASN A 5 11.39 -0.57 -17.64
C ASN A 5 12.38 0.43 -17.06
N LEU A 6 13.40 0.82 -17.83
CA LEU A 6 14.36 1.83 -17.38
C LEU A 6 13.69 3.21 -17.18
N ILE A 7 12.74 3.59 -18.03
CA ILE A 7 11.94 4.82 -17.83
C ILE A 7 11.18 4.75 -16.49
N LYS A 8 10.53 3.63 -16.18
CA LYS A 8 9.83 3.43 -14.90
C LYS A 8 10.77 3.49 -13.69
N LEU A 9 12.04 3.15 -13.88
CA LEU A 9 13.10 3.30 -12.88
C LEU A 9 13.71 4.72 -12.85
N GLY A 10 13.11 5.68 -13.54
CA GLY A 10 13.50 7.08 -13.51
C GLY A 10 14.68 7.45 -14.39
N PHE A 11 15.03 6.63 -15.38
CA PHE A 11 16.04 7.01 -16.35
C PHE A 11 15.51 7.99 -17.39
N THR A 12 16.28 9.01 -17.70
CA THR A 12 16.02 9.85 -18.86
C THR A 12 16.43 9.14 -20.15
N GLN A 13 15.91 9.60 -21.30
CA GLN A 13 16.26 9.04 -22.60
C GLN A 13 17.76 9.10 -22.90
N ASN A 14 18.47 10.15 -22.44
CA ASN A 14 19.90 10.29 -22.63
C ASN A 14 20.68 9.32 -21.73
N GLN A 15 20.24 9.13 -20.49
CA GLN A 15 20.81 8.14 -19.58
C GLN A 15 20.64 6.73 -20.14
N ILE A 16 19.48 6.38 -20.66
CA ILE A 16 19.22 5.08 -21.29
C ILE A 16 20.17 4.83 -22.47
N LYS A 17 20.29 5.80 -23.40
CA LYS A 17 21.19 5.67 -24.55
C LYS A 17 22.65 5.49 -24.13
N THR A 18 23.11 6.29 -23.17
CA THR A 18 24.49 6.25 -22.68
C THR A 18 24.78 4.97 -21.91
N TYR A 19 23.85 4.53 -21.06
CA TYR A 19 23.99 3.31 -20.25
C TYR A 19 24.02 2.05 -21.13
N LEU A 20 23.10 1.93 -22.09
CA LEU A 20 23.10 0.81 -23.04
C LEU A 20 24.35 0.80 -23.93
N ALA A 21 24.83 1.97 -24.35
CA ALA A 21 26.07 2.05 -25.10
C ALA A 21 27.30 1.56 -24.30
N LEU A 22 27.32 1.79 -22.98
CA LEU A 22 28.37 1.24 -22.10
C LEU A 22 28.29 -0.29 -22.00
N PHE A 23 27.09 -0.87 -21.93
CA PHE A 23 26.95 -2.32 -21.95
C PHE A 23 27.43 -2.95 -23.27
N GLU A 24 27.19 -2.27 -24.39
CA GLU A 24 27.63 -2.76 -25.71
C GLU A 24 29.14 -2.61 -25.96
N LEU A 25 29.73 -1.51 -25.48
CA LEU A 25 31.13 -1.18 -25.73
C LEU A 25 32.08 -1.68 -24.63
N GLY A 26 31.55 -1.97 -23.44
CA GLY A 26 32.37 -2.17 -22.24
C GLY A 26 33.04 -0.89 -21.77
N GLN A 27 34.18 -1.03 -21.11
CA GLN A 27 34.95 0.11 -20.61
C GLN A 27 35.38 1.05 -21.75
N SER A 28 34.90 2.29 -21.71
CA SER A 28 34.99 3.23 -22.82
C SER A 28 35.27 4.66 -22.41
N LYS A 29 35.93 5.40 -23.30
CA LYS A 29 36.12 6.86 -23.17
C LYS A 29 34.79 7.57 -23.57
N ALA A 30 34.52 8.75 -22.99
CA ALA A 30 33.38 9.55 -23.35
C ALA A 30 33.23 9.83 -24.86
N GLY A 31 34.33 9.99 -25.58
CA GLY A 31 34.32 10.18 -27.04
C GLY A 31 33.71 9.02 -27.81
N GLN A 32 33.95 7.77 -27.38
CA GLN A 32 33.37 6.58 -28.01
C GLN A 32 31.86 6.53 -27.77
N LEU A 33 31.40 6.92 -26.57
CA LEU A 33 29.98 7.03 -26.22
C LEU A 33 29.27 8.12 -27.04
N ILE A 34 29.90 9.28 -27.22
CA ILE A 34 29.38 10.36 -28.06
C ILE A 34 29.16 9.85 -29.49
N THR A 35 30.17 9.19 -30.06
CA THR A 35 30.08 8.61 -31.42
C THR A 35 28.99 7.55 -31.50
N LYS A 36 28.89 6.65 -30.54
CA LYS A 36 27.92 5.55 -30.51
C LYS A 36 26.48 6.03 -30.32
N THR A 37 26.26 6.96 -29.39
CA THR A 37 24.92 7.46 -29.03
C THR A 37 24.40 8.55 -29.96
N LYS A 38 25.30 9.23 -30.69
CA LYS A 38 25.02 10.45 -31.48
C LYS A 38 24.43 11.58 -30.65
N LEU A 39 24.67 11.57 -29.33
CA LEU A 39 24.28 12.65 -28.43
C LEU A 39 25.32 13.75 -28.43
N HIS A 40 24.88 14.99 -28.15
CA HIS A 40 25.80 16.09 -27.94
C HIS A 40 26.70 15.82 -26.72
N ARG A 41 27.96 16.27 -26.78
CA ARG A 41 28.99 16.04 -25.74
C ARG A 41 28.45 16.29 -24.33
N ASN A 42 27.83 17.43 -24.08
CA ASN A 42 27.33 17.80 -22.76
C ASN A 42 26.28 16.81 -22.23
N LEU A 43 25.38 16.29 -23.10
CA LEU A 43 24.36 15.32 -22.71
C LEU A 43 24.95 13.96 -22.29
N VAL A 44 26.06 13.55 -22.94
CA VAL A 44 26.75 12.32 -22.54
C VAL A 44 27.44 12.51 -21.20
N TYR A 45 28.13 13.63 -20.96
CA TYR A 45 28.78 13.88 -19.67
C TYR A 45 27.77 14.00 -18.53
N THR A 46 26.69 14.75 -18.71
CA THR A 46 25.61 14.85 -17.71
C THR A 46 25.01 13.46 -17.41
N ALA A 47 24.73 12.66 -18.46
CA ALA A 47 24.23 11.31 -18.26
C ALA A 47 25.20 10.41 -17.50
N LEU A 48 26.52 10.50 -17.79
CA LEU A 48 27.56 9.75 -17.07
C LEU A 48 27.67 10.16 -15.61
N GLU A 49 27.66 11.46 -15.32
CA GLU A 49 27.69 11.97 -13.95
C GLU A 49 26.46 11.51 -13.13
N ASP A 50 25.29 11.57 -13.75
CA ASP A 50 24.06 11.12 -13.08
C ASP A 50 24.08 9.60 -12.83
N LEU A 51 24.53 8.81 -13.80
CA LEU A 51 24.65 7.35 -13.67
C LEU A 51 25.72 6.98 -12.63
N GLU A 52 26.81 7.74 -12.55
CA GLU A 52 27.85 7.57 -11.53
C GLU A 52 27.30 7.87 -10.12
N LYS A 53 26.57 8.98 -9.93
CA LYS A 53 25.87 9.32 -8.66
C LYS A 53 24.87 8.23 -8.23
N ARG A 54 24.27 7.56 -9.18
CA ARG A 54 23.34 6.44 -8.94
C ARG A 54 24.05 5.10 -8.65
N GLY A 55 25.39 5.06 -8.75
CA GLY A 55 26.17 3.84 -8.58
C GLY A 55 26.04 2.84 -9.74
N LEU A 56 25.55 3.28 -10.91
CA LEU A 56 25.31 2.43 -12.07
C LEU A 56 26.50 2.43 -13.06
N VAL A 57 27.36 3.41 -12.94
CA VAL A 57 28.56 3.59 -13.77
C VAL A 57 29.73 3.92 -12.85
N THR A 58 30.89 3.33 -13.13
CA THR A 58 32.17 3.65 -12.48
C THR A 58 33.06 4.39 -13.44
N LYS A 59 33.65 5.48 -12.97
CA LYS A 59 34.69 6.23 -13.67
C LYS A 59 36.07 5.83 -13.14
N VAL A 60 36.99 5.46 -14.04
CA VAL A 60 38.36 5.14 -13.73
C VAL A 60 39.33 5.99 -14.58
N LEU A 61 40.51 6.29 -14.05
CA LEU A 61 41.55 6.98 -14.79
C LEU A 61 42.56 5.94 -15.31
N VAL A 62 42.70 5.83 -16.62
CA VAL A 62 43.69 4.98 -17.27
C VAL A 62 44.61 5.90 -18.05
N ASN A 63 45.89 5.95 -17.69
CA ASN A 63 46.87 6.86 -18.28
C ASN A 63 46.40 8.33 -18.32
N ASN A 64 45.88 8.83 -17.20
CA ASN A 64 45.29 10.16 -17.05
C ASN A 64 44.05 10.45 -17.95
N VAL A 65 43.45 9.44 -18.55
CA VAL A 65 42.24 9.58 -19.36
C VAL A 65 41.07 8.91 -18.65
N ALA A 66 39.98 9.64 -18.48
CA ALA A 66 38.76 9.10 -17.90
C ALA A 66 38.15 8.05 -18.81
N GLN A 67 37.91 6.88 -18.26
CA GLN A 67 37.13 5.80 -18.86
C GLN A 67 35.95 5.45 -17.94
N TYR A 68 34.87 5.01 -18.53
CA TYR A 68 33.60 4.69 -17.85
C TYR A 68 33.23 3.24 -18.11
N ASN A 69 32.71 2.58 -17.09
CA ASN A 69 32.23 1.22 -17.20
C ASN A 69 30.87 1.12 -16.56
N ALA A 70 29.93 0.40 -17.21
CA ALA A 70 28.68 0.05 -16.57
C ALA A 70 28.95 -0.98 -15.46
N ASN A 71 28.39 -0.73 -14.29
CA ASN A 71 28.43 -1.66 -13.17
C ASN A 71 27.50 -2.85 -13.44
N ASP A 72 27.60 -3.89 -12.61
CA ASP A 72 26.71 -5.05 -12.69
C ASP A 72 25.24 -4.58 -12.70
N PRO A 73 24.37 -5.12 -13.58
CA PRO A 73 22.94 -4.80 -13.60
C PRO A 73 22.25 -4.95 -12.24
N GLU A 74 22.72 -5.81 -11.35
CA GLU A 74 22.20 -5.94 -9.97
C GLU A 74 22.37 -4.67 -9.14
N SER A 75 23.26 -3.75 -9.55
CA SER A 75 23.36 -2.42 -8.94
C SER A 75 22.07 -1.60 -9.01
N LEU A 76 21.18 -1.91 -9.97
CA LEU A 76 19.83 -1.33 -10.01
C LEU A 76 18.99 -1.70 -8.78
N ILE A 77 19.11 -2.92 -8.31
CA ILE A 77 18.43 -3.39 -7.10
C ILE A 77 18.97 -2.67 -5.88
N SER A 78 20.32 -2.59 -5.76
CA SER A 78 20.98 -1.89 -4.66
C SER A 78 20.57 -0.40 -4.59
N GLU A 79 20.42 0.27 -5.74
CA GLU A 79 19.91 1.64 -5.81
C GLU A 79 18.48 1.75 -5.24
N ILE A 80 17.59 0.82 -5.60
CA ILE A 80 16.21 0.81 -5.13
C ILE A 80 16.14 0.53 -3.63
N GLU A 81 16.92 -0.40 -3.11
CA GLU A 81 17.00 -0.70 -1.67
C GLU A 81 17.50 0.51 -0.87
N SER A 82 18.51 1.22 -1.39
CA SER A 82 18.97 2.46 -0.78
C SER A 82 17.89 3.53 -0.74
N LYS A 83 17.17 3.75 -1.84
CA LYS A 83 16.03 4.68 -1.89
C LYS A 83 14.89 4.28 -0.94
N LYS A 84 14.62 2.97 -0.81
CA LYS A 84 13.65 2.44 0.14
C LYS A 84 14.03 2.80 1.58
N SER A 85 15.30 2.58 1.96
CA SER A 85 15.79 2.93 3.29
C SER A 85 15.67 4.43 3.59
N VAL A 86 16.00 5.28 2.61
CA VAL A 86 15.82 6.74 2.75
C VAL A 86 14.34 7.10 2.94
N ALA A 87 13.43 6.47 2.17
CA ALA A 87 12.01 6.70 2.31
C ALA A 87 11.48 6.24 3.68
N GLU A 88 11.92 5.09 4.19
CA GLU A 88 11.58 4.58 5.52
C GLU A 88 12.02 5.55 6.64
N ASN A 89 13.22 6.13 6.52
CA ASN A 89 13.70 7.14 7.46
C ASN A 89 12.88 8.44 7.39
N ALA A 90 12.58 8.92 6.18
CA ALA A 90 11.73 10.09 5.99
C ALA A 90 10.32 9.88 6.58
N ILE A 91 9.73 8.69 6.42
CA ILE A 91 8.45 8.33 7.03
C ILE A 91 8.53 8.43 8.56
N LYS A 92 9.60 7.93 9.18
CA LYS A 92 9.80 8.02 10.64
C LYS A 92 9.89 9.48 11.12
N GLU A 93 10.57 10.34 10.36
CA GLU A 93 10.68 11.76 10.70
C GLU A 93 9.35 12.49 10.50
N LEU A 94 8.65 12.26 9.39
CA LEU A 94 7.34 12.82 9.12
C LEU A 94 6.30 12.40 10.17
N SER A 95 6.36 11.15 10.65
CA SER A 95 5.49 10.66 11.72
C SER A 95 5.70 11.40 13.04
N LYS A 96 6.92 11.92 13.31
CA LYS A 96 7.18 12.75 14.50
C LYS A 96 6.66 14.17 14.37
N ILE A 97 6.55 14.69 13.16
CA ILE A 97 6.03 16.03 12.87
C ILE A 97 4.50 16.04 12.89
N LYS A 98 3.87 14.91 12.54
CA LYS A 98 2.42 14.76 12.64
C LYS A 98 2.06 14.81 14.14
N LYS A 99 1.44 15.91 14.58
CA LYS A 99 0.82 15.96 15.90
C LYS A 99 -0.15 14.81 16.02
N ASP A 100 -0.06 14.01 17.07
CA ASP A 100 -1.11 13.07 17.46
C ASP A 100 -2.38 13.89 17.69
N GLU A 101 -3.21 13.98 16.65
CA GLU A 101 -4.58 14.43 16.84
C GLU A 101 -5.28 13.28 17.57
N GLU A 102 -5.50 13.46 18.86
CA GLU A 102 -6.24 12.51 19.71
C GLU A 102 -7.64 12.19 19.15
N ARG A 103 -8.09 13.01 18.18
CA ARG A 103 -9.40 12.88 17.52
C ARG A 103 -9.27 13.15 16.03
N GLU A 104 -9.50 12.15 15.23
CA GLU A 104 -9.54 12.27 13.77
C GLU A 104 -10.90 11.78 13.26
N ILE A 105 -11.58 12.59 12.46
CA ILE A 105 -12.80 12.20 11.75
C ILE A 105 -12.54 12.32 10.26
N GLN A 106 -12.72 11.20 9.55
CA GLN A 106 -12.62 11.14 8.10
C GLN A 106 -13.93 10.66 7.50
N VAL A 107 -14.30 11.18 6.36
CA VAL A 107 -15.41 10.70 5.54
C VAL A 107 -14.83 10.07 4.29
N LEU A 108 -15.17 8.81 4.04
CA LEU A 108 -14.74 8.05 2.87
C LEU A 108 -15.97 7.63 2.06
N GLU A 109 -15.95 7.91 0.77
CA GLU A 109 -17.07 7.66 -0.12
C GLU A 109 -16.87 6.38 -0.94
N GLY A 110 -17.98 5.78 -1.33
CA GLY A 110 -18.02 4.63 -2.21
C GLY A 110 -17.57 3.32 -1.56
N VAL A 111 -17.69 2.24 -2.33
CA VAL A 111 -17.26 0.89 -1.94
C VAL A 111 -15.77 0.84 -1.63
N GLU A 112 -14.96 1.57 -2.38
CA GLU A 112 -13.50 1.64 -2.16
C GLU A 112 -13.15 2.33 -0.83
N GLY A 113 -13.96 3.31 -0.38
CA GLY A 113 -13.82 3.92 0.94
C GLY A 113 -14.02 2.88 2.05
N ILE A 114 -15.07 2.06 1.94
CA ILE A 114 -15.34 0.96 2.86
C ILE A 114 -14.17 -0.04 2.87
N LYS A 115 -13.73 -0.50 1.70
CA LYS A 115 -12.62 -1.46 1.60
C LYS A 115 -11.34 -0.92 2.21
N ARG A 116 -11.02 0.36 1.98
CA ARG A 116 -9.81 1.00 2.50
C ARG A 116 -9.73 0.91 4.02
N VAL A 117 -10.79 1.29 4.75
CA VAL A 117 -10.76 1.24 6.22
C VAL A 117 -10.67 -0.19 6.74
N ARG A 118 -11.25 -1.15 6.03
CA ARG A 118 -11.17 -2.57 6.39
C ARG A 118 -9.79 -3.15 6.14
N MET A 119 -9.17 -2.82 5.01
CA MET A 119 -7.81 -3.24 4.70
C MET A 119 -6.79 -2.71 5.72
N GLN A 120 -6.97 -1.47 6.23
CA GLN A 120 -6.14 -0.95 7.31
C GLN A 120 -6.17 -1.83 8.57
N VAL A 121 -7.32 -2.45 8.88
CA VAL A 121 -7.43 -3.44 9.96
C VAL A 121 -6.62 -4.68 9.63
N ALA A 122 -6.86 -5.29 8.45
CA ALA A 122 -6.14 -6.49 8.03
C ALA A 122 -4.62 -6.28 7.96
N ASP A 123 -4.16 -5.08 7.59
CA ASP A 123 -2.74 -4.76 7.51
C ASP A 123 -2.09 -4.64 8.89
N SER A 124 -2.81 -4.14 9.90
CA SER A 124 -2.27 -3.79 11.22
C SER A 124 -2.63 -4.74 12.35
N ILE A 125 -3.59 -5.65 12.16
CA ILE A 125 -4.02 -6.62 13.18
C ILE A 125 -2.90 -7.59 13.54
N GLN A 126 -2.82 -7.92 14.82
CA GLN A 126 -1.85 -8.85 15.38
C GLN A 126 -2.52 -10.10 15.98
N SER A 127 -1.74 -11.13 16.22
CA SER A 127 -2.25 -12.37 16.81
C SER A 127 -2.94 -12.11 18.16
N GLY A 128 -4.13 -12.69 18.31
CA GLY A 128 -4.96 -12.54 19.51
C GLY A 128 -5.86 -11.29 19.53
N GLU A 129 -5.73 -10.36 18.59
CA GLU A 129 -6.62 -9.19 18.52
C GLU A 129 -7.97 -9.54 17.90
N ASN A 130 -9.00 -8.82 18.33
CA ASN A 130 -10.35 -8.94 17.79
C ASN A 130 -10.74 -7.70 16.97
N TYR A 131 -11.37 -7.98 15.84
CA TYR A 131 -12.04 -6.99 15.01
C TYR A 131 -13.55 -7.17 15.16
N PHE A 132 -14.25 -6.14 15.64
CA PHE A 132 -15.68 -6.20 15.91
C PHE A 132 -16.47 -5.55 14.79
N VAL A 133 -17.57 -6.18 14.38
CA VAL A 133 -18.53 -5.65 13.41
C VAL A 133 -19.93 -5.82 13.98
N LEU A 134 -20.69 -4.74 14.06
CA LEU A 134 -21.99 -4.69 14.74
C LEU A 134 -23.08 -4.13 13.82
N GLY A 135 -24.29 -4.63 13.95
CA GLY A 135 -25.45 -4.14 13.24
C GLY A 135 -25.56 -4.61 11.80
N VAL A 136 -24.85 -5.67 11.44
CA VAL A 136 -24.91 -6.24 10.07
C VAL A 136 -26.28 -6.86 9.85
N SER A 137 -26.88 -6.60 8.68
CA SER A 137 -28.12 -7.22 8.24
C SER A 137 -28.07 -7.53 6.75
N GLY A 138 -28.93 -8.43 6.28
CA GLY A 138 -29.05 -8.77 4.86
C GLY A 138 -29.52 -7.60 3.98
N ARG A 139 -30.01 -6.52 4.55
CA ARG A 139 -30.43 -5.31 3.83
C ARG A 139 -29.28 -4.42 3.35
N ALA A 140 -28.10 -4.60 3.94
CA ALA A 140 -26.89 -3.83 3.61
C ALA A 140 -26.00 -4.55 2.58
N THR A 141 -26.56 -5.42 1.74
CA THR A 141 -25.77 -6.21 0.80
C THR A 141 -25.33 -5.42 -0.42
N ASN A 142 -24.06 -5.53 -0.75
CA ASN A 142 -23.48 -5.08 -2.00
C ASN A 142 -22.65 -6.23 -2.58
N PRO A 143 -22.91 -6.67 -3.83
CA PRO A 143 -22.26 -7.86 -4.40
C PRO A 143 -20.73 -7.77 -4.44
N GLU A 144 -20.17 -6.58 -4.51
CA GLU A 144 -18.72 -6.37 -4.49
C GLU A 144 -18.16 -6.54 -3.08
N LEU A 145 -18.83 -6.02 -2.07
CA LEU A 145 -18.47 -6.20 -0.67
C LEU A 145 -18.65 -7.66 -0.25
N GLU A 146 -19.71 -8.35 -0.69
CA GLU A 146 -19.93 -9.76 -0.40
C GLU A 146 -18.77 -10.66 -0.86
N ARG A 147 -18.14 -10.33 -1.98
CA ARG A 147 -16.93 -11.02 -2.46
C ARG A 147 -15.64 -10.60 -1.74
N PHE A 148 -15.67 -9.43 -1.12
CA PHE A 148 -14.53 -8.89 -0.40
C PHE A 148 -14.39 -9.46 1.01
N TRP A 149 -15.51 -9.65 1.74
CA TRP A 149 -15.47 -10.08 3.14
C TRP A 149 -14.71 -11.38 3.39
N PRO A 150 -14.91 -12.49 2.65
CA PRO A 150 -14.15 -13.71 2.90
C PRO A 150 -12.65 -13.54 2.70
N LYS A 151 -12.23 -12.68 1.76
CA LYS A 151 -10.81 -12.37 1.54
C LYS A 151 -10.22 -11.59 2.71
N LEU A 152 -10.94 -10.59 3.20
CA LEU A 152 -10.54 -9.79 4.36
C LEU A 152 -10.42 -10.66 5.61
N ASN A 153 -11.44 -11.49 5.88
CA ASN A 153 -11.47 -12.36 7.05
C ASN A 153 -10.31 -13.37 7.02
N LYS A 154 -10.00 -13.91 5.83
CA LYS A 154 -8.82 -14.75 5.65
C LYS A 154 -7.53 -14.02 5.99
N MET A 155 -7.33 -12.79 5.53
CA MET A 155 -6.13 -11.99 5.82
C MET A 155 -5.98 -11.71 7.33
N ILE A 156 -7.09 -11.50 8.03
CA ILE A 156 -7.12 -11.30 9.48
C ILE A 156 -6.76 -12.59 10.20
N ASP A 157 -7.34 -13.71 9.81
CA ASP A 157 -7.10 -15.03 10.38
C ASP A 157 -5.66 -15.51 10.15
N ASP A 158 -5.12 -15.34 8.95
CA ASP A 158 -3.71 -15.66 8.60
C ASP A 158 -2.70 -14.93 9.54
N LYS A 159 -3.10 -13.81 10.15
CA LYS A 159 -2.31 -13.08 11.16
C LYS A 159 -2.65 -13.47 12.61
N GLY A 160 -3.54 -14.43 12.81
CA GLY A 160 -4.01 -14.86 14.13
C GLY A 160 -4.97 -13.89 14.81
N GLY A 161 -5.55 -12.94 14.06
CA GLY A 161 -6.65 -12.08 14.51
C GLY A 161 -8.00 -12.79 14.37
N LYS A 162 -9.05 -12.26 15.02
CA LYS A 162 -10.41 -12.80 14.95
C LYS A 162 -11.43 -11.76 14.55
N VAL A 163 -12.37 -12.14 13.68
CA VAL A 163 -13.51 -11.30 13.30
C VAL A 163 -14.71 -11.73 14.15
N LYS A 164 -15.27 -10.78 14.91
CA LYS A 164 -16.48 -10.97 15.72
C LYS A 164 -17.62 -10.14 15.14
N VAL A 165 -18.74 -10.78 14.83
CA VAL A 165 -19.88 -10.15 14.17
C VAL A 165 -21.12 -10.23 15.05
N LEU A 166 -21.80 -9.10 15.24
CA LEU A 166 -23.14 -9.06 15.78
C LEU A 166 -24.12 -8.72 14.65
N VAL A 167 -24.94 -9.69 14.31
CA VAL A 167 -26.00 -9.57 13.29
C VAL A 167 -27.30 -9.10 13.93
N SER A 168 -28.08 -8.28 13.23
CA SER A 168 -29.40 -7.85 13.70
C SER A 168 -30.28 -9.03 14.08
N GLY A 169 -30.97 -8.93 15.21
CA GLY A 169 -31.85 -9.99 15.73
C GLY A 169 -33.03 -10.34 14.84
N GLU A 170 -33.38 -9.48 13.87
CA GLU A 170 -34.43 -9.73 12.88
C GLU A 170 -33.97 -10.58 11.67
N ASP A 171 -32.67 -10.89 11.59
CA ASP A 171 -32.10 -11.57 10.42
C ASP A 171 -31.25 -12.81 10.80
N PRO A 172 -31.85 -13.82 11.46
CA PRO A 172 -31.14 -15.05 11.81
C PRO A 172 -30.67 -15.83 10.59
N ASP A 173 -31.40 -15.75 9.47
CA ASP A 173 -31.02 -16.41 8.21
C ASP A 173 -29.76 -15.79 7.61
N TYR A 174 -29.56 -14.49 7.77
CA TYR A 174 -28.34 -13.82 7.35
C TYR A 174 -27.13 -14.28 8.19
N LEU A 175 -27.32 -14.44 9.51
CA LEU A 175 -26.25 -15.00 10.35
C LEU A 175 -25.89 -16.41 9.91
N ALA A 176 -26.87 -17.31 9.70
CA ALA A 176 -26.64 -18.68 9.26
C ALA A 176 -25.85 -18.69 7.94
N LYS A 177 -26.27 -17.94 6.94
CA LYS A 177 -25.58 -17.80 5.65
C LYS A 177 -24.17 -17.22 5.79
N THR A 178 -23.95 -16.31 6.73
CA THR A 178 -22.63 -15.71 6.98
C THR A 178 -21.68 -16.75 7.54
N LEU A 179 -22.12 -17.56 8.51
CA LEU A 179 -21.31 -18.63 9.12
C LEU A 179 -21.07 -19.80 8.16
N GLU A 180 -22.06 -20.16 7.33
CA GLU A 180 -21.89 -21.18 6.27
C GLU A 180 -20.86 -20.75 5.23
N ARG A 181 -20.82 -19.44 4.90
CA ARG A 181 -19.89 -18.89 3.92
C ARG A 181 -18.46 -18.75 4.45
N ASP A 182 -18.30 -18.48 5.74
CA ASP A 182 -17.00 -18.20 6.35
C ASP A 182 -16.97 -18.61 7.83
N ASP A 183 -16.41 -19.79 8.11
CA ASP A 183 -16.26 -20.40 9.44
C ASP A 183 -15.23 -19.70 10.35
N ARG A 184 -14.48 -18.76 9.80
CA ARG A 184 -13.51 -17.92 10.55
C ARG A 184 -14.18 -16.77 11.32
N VAL A 185 -15.46 -16.56 11.12
CA VAL A 185 -16.23 -15.51 11.77
C VAL A 185 -16.90 -16.05 13.03
N ASP A 186 -16.67 -15.38 14.17
CA ASP A 186 -17.43 -15.61 15.41
C ASP A 186 -18.67 -14.69 15.40
N GLY A 187 -19.82 -15.25 15.02
CA GLY A 187 -21.06 -14.50 14.82
C GLY A 187 -22.11 -14.78 15.89
N LYS A 188 -22.84 -13.72 16.30
CA LYS A 188 -23.96 -13.78 17.23
C LYS A 188 -25.10 -12.88 16.79
N LEU A 189 -26.33 -13.22 17.21
CA LEU A 189 -27.49 -12.34 17.06
C LEU A 189 -27.49 -11.27 18.16
N MET A 190 -27.86 -10.06 17.79
CA MET A 190 -28.13 -8.99 18.76
C MET A 190 -29.51 -9.22 19.41
N SER A 191 -29.65 -8.84 20.68
CA SER A 191 -30.94 -8.92 21.38
C SER A 191 -31.95 -7.90 20.86
N LEU A 192 -31.48 -6.83 20.21
CA LEU A 192 -32.31 -5.76 19.64
C LEU A 192 -32.22 -5.78 18.12
N PRO A 193 -33.36 -5.61 17.42
CA PRO A 193 -33.37 -5.45 15.99
C PRO A 193 -32.78 -4.10 15.58
N ILE A 194 -31.92 -4.10 14.57
CA ILE A 194 -31.47 -2.89 13.88
C ILE A 194 -31.92 -2.98 12.43
N ASP A 195 -32.98 -2.25 12.11
CA ASP A 195 -33.46 -2.13 10.74
C ASP A 195 -32.79 -0.95 10.03
N SER A 196 -31.55 -1.14 9.66
CA SER A 196 -30.75 -0.07 9.02
C SER A 196 -29.74 -0.66 8.03
N PRO A 197 -29.48 0.02 6.89
CA PRO A 197 -28.39 -0.33 5.99
C PRO A 197 -27.02 0.08 6.58
N MET A 198 -26.97 0.41 7.85
CA MET A 198 -25.79 0.89 8.55
C MET A 198 -25.22 -0.19 9.46
N TRP A 199 -23.90 -0.28 9.49
CA TRP A 199 -23.19 -1.11 10.46
C TRP A 199 -21.98 -0.37 11.01
N PHE A 200 -21.54 -0.81 12.19
CA PHE A 200 -20.37 -0.29 12.88
C PHE A 200 -19.24 -1.30 12.80
N SER A 201 -18.00 -0.81 12.87
CA SER A 201 -16.88 -1.68 13.16
C SER A 201 -15.88 -1.00 14.06
N ILE A 202 -15.24 -1.79 14.91
CA ILE A 202 -14.35 -1.28 15.94
C ILE A 202 -13.06 -2.09 15.90
N PHE A 203 -11.95 -1.37 15.81
CA PHE A 203 -10.62 -1.94 15.95
C PHE A 203 -9.71 -0.97 16.70
N ARG A 204 -9.14 -1.41 17.81
CA ARG A 204 -8.32 -0.59 18.72
C ARG A 204 -9.07 0.69 19.12
N ASP A 205 -8.58 1.86 18.72
CA ASP A 205 -9.10 3.19 18.99
C ASP A 205 -9.95 3.77 17.83
N VAL A 206 -10.26 2.95 16.84
CA VAL A 206 -11.00 3.37 15.63
C VAL A 206 -12.39 2.77 15.60
N VAL A 207 -13.39 3.62 15.40
CA VAL A 207 -14.77 3.25 15.08
C VAL A 207 -15.07 3.68 13.65
N ASN A 208 -15.58 2.76 12.84
CA ASN A 208 -16.12 3.10 11.54
C ASN A 208 -17.63 2.90 11.54
N ILE A 209 -18.35 3.90 11.07
CA ILE A 209 -19.79 3.86 10.80
C ILE A 209 -19.95 3.78 9.29
N SER A 210 -20.43 2.67 8.77
CA SER A 210 -20.57 2.45 7.34
C SER A 210 -22.05 2.34 6.96
N ILE A 211 -22.45 3.01 5.90
CA ILE A 211 -23.79 3.00 5.33
C ILE A 211 -23.69 2.37 3.94
N ALA A 212 -24.39 1.26 3.71
CA ALA A 212 -24.55 0.69 2.38
C ALA A 212 -25.78 1.31 1.69
N GLY A 213 -25.72 1.41 0.39
CA GLY A 213 -26.77 1.97 -0.44
C GLY A 213 -26.23 2.25 -1.84
N GLU A 214 -26.96 3.04 -2.63
CA GLU A 214 -26.49 3.48 -3.95
C GLU A 214 -25.20 4.29 -3.86
N ASN A 215 -25.06 5.10 -2.80
CA ASN A 215 -23.87 5.90 -2.52
C ASN A 215 -23.28 5.50 -1.15
N PRO A 216 -22.48 4.43 -1.10
CA PRO A 216 -21.89 3.97 0.16
C PRO A 216 -21.02 5.04 0.81
N LEU A 217 -21.08 5.11 2.14
CA LEU A 217 -20.34 6.12 2.91
C LEU A 217 -19.77 5.48 4.18
N THR A 218 -18.57 5.88 4.58
CA THR A 218 -17.97 5.48 5.86
C THR A 218 -17.43 6.71 6.59
N PHE A 219 -17.87 6.87 7.84
CA PHE A 219 -17.28 7.78 8.82
C PHE A 219 -16.25 6.98 9.62
N LYS A 220 -15.00 7.37 9.53
CA LYS A 220 -13.91 6.83 10.35
C LYS A 220 -13.64 7.81 11.49
N ILE A 221 -13.80 7.36 12.72
CA ILE A 221 -13.57 8.13 13.94
C ILE A 221 -12.42 7.47 14.68
N LYS A 222 -11.30 8.18 14.85
CA LYS A 222 -10.19 7.73 15.68
C LYS A 222 -10.27 8.46 17.03
N ASN A 223 -10.66 7.74 18.06
CA ASN A 223 -10.72 8.23 19.43
C ASN A 223 -10.88 7.05 20.39
N GLN A 224 -9.98 6.93 21.37
CA GLN A 224 -9.97 5.83 22.33
C GLN A 224 -11.26 5.74 23.15
N GLU A 225 -11.72 6.87 23.69
CA GLU A 225 -12.92 6.93 24.51
C GLU A 225 -14.17 6.49 23.75
N THR A 226 -14.32 6.99 22.52
CA THR A 226 -15.41 6.59 21.61
C THR A 226 -15.37 5.09 21.33
N ALA A 227 -14.19 4.54 21.02
CA ALA A 227 -14.05 3.11 20.74
C ALA A 227 -14.39 2.23 21.96
N GLU A 228 -14.05 2.65 23.17
CA GLU A 228 -14.39 1.93 24.40
C GLU A 228 -15.89 1.94 24.71
N VAL A 229 -16.60 3.02 24.39
CA VAL A 229 -18.05 3.08 24.53
C VAL A 229 -18.74 2.05 23.60
N PHE A 230 -18.28 1.94 22.35
CA PHE A 230 -18.86 1.01 21.39
C PHE A 230 -18.50 -0.46 21.65
N LYS A 231 -17.49 -0.76 22.48
CA LYS A 231 -17.10 -2.14 22.85
C LYS A 231 -17.92 -2.70 24.04
N LYS A 232 -18.61 -1.84 24.78
CA LYS A 232 -19.46 -2.21 25.92
C LYS A 232 -20.85 -2.66 25.48
#